data_544ff899d3a50dd774142bd44d640a63
#
_entry.id   544ff899d3a50dd774142bd44d640a63
#
_cell.length_a   1.000
_cell.length_b   1.000
_cell.length_c   1.000
_cell.angle_alpha   90.00
_cell.angle_beta   90.00
_cell.angle_gamma   90.00
#
_symmetry.space_group_name_H-M   'P 1'
#
loop_
_entity.id
_entity.type
_entity.pdbx_description
1 polymer ?
#
loop_
_entity_poly.entity_id
_entity_poly.type
_entity_poly.pdbx_seq_one_letter_code
_entity_poly.pdbx_strand_id
1 'polypeptide(L)'
;MKLTEFGKFSRKLRIDNGELLKDMAIKLNVTVSYLSAVEIGKRNIPEKWEEEIVRAYHLNLQEREELKEAIIYSKKVFKINVENFEKEEKDLILMLAR
;
A
#
# COMPACT_ATOMS: atom_id res chain seq x y z
N MET A 1 -14.68 -1.96 1.21
CA MET A 1 -13.28 -1.69 1.57
C MET A 1 -12.66 -0.69 0.62
N LYS A 2 -11.94 0.26 1.17
CA LYS A 2 -11.43 1.39 0.39
C LYS A 2 -9.96 1.16 0.02
N LEU A 3 -9.64 1.25 -1.26
CA LEU A 3 -8.26 1.18 -1.74
C LEU A 3 -7.49 2.44 -1.34
N THR A 4 -6.23 2.27 -0.96
CA THR A 4 -5.29 3.37 -0.78
C THR A 4 -4.91 3.93 -2.16
N GLU A 5 -4.19 5.05 -2.20
CA GLU A 5 -3.68 5.58 -3.47
C GLU A 5 -2.76 4.57 -4.15
N PHE A 6 -1.92 3.88 -3.39
CA PHE A 6 -1.10 2.79 -3.92
C PHE A 6 -1.98 1.66 -4.48
N GLY A 7 -3.04 1.29 -3.73
CA GLY A 7 -3.96 0.24 -4.18
C GLY A 7 -4.65 0.58 -5.48
N LYS A 8 -5.04 1.85 -5.65
CA LYS A 8 -5.64 2.32 -6.91
C LYS A 8 -4.65 2.25 -8.05
N PHE A 9 -3.42 2.66 -7.83
CA PHE A 9 -2.37 2.60 -8.83
C PHE A 9 -2.09 1.15 -9.26
N SER A 10 -1.90 0.26 -8.30
CA SER A 10 -1.59 -1.14 -8.59
C SER A 10 -2.74 -1.84 -9.31
N ARG A 11 -3.98 -1.56 -8.91
CA ARG A 11 -5.16 -2.12 -9.58
C ARG A 11 -5.29 -1.63 -11.02
N LYS A 12 -5.08 -0.34 -11.25
CA LYS A 12 -5.09 0.23 -12.59
C LYS A 12 -4.02 -0.42 -13.46
N LEU A 13 -2.85 -0.63 -12.90
CA LEU A 13 -1.73 -1.26 -13.59
C LEU A 13 -2.11 -2.69 -14.02
N ARG A 14 -2.78 -3.46 -13.16
CA ARG A 14 -3.26 -4.79 -13.52
C ARG A 14 -4.32 -4.73 -14.63
N ILE A 15 -5.25 -3.80 -14.52
CA ILE A 15 -6.30 -3.63 -15.54
C ILE A 15 -5.67 -3.33 -16.90
N ASP A 16 -4.72 -2.41 -16.93
CA ASP A 16 -4.04 -2.01 -18.17
C ASP A 16 -3.24 -3.17 -18.77
N ASN A 17 -2.78 -4.10 -17.95
CA ASN A 17 -1.99 -5.26 -18.40
C ASN A 17 -2.83 -6.55 -18.52
N GLY A 18 -4.13 -6.45 -18.31
CA GLY A 18 -5.01 -7.64 -18.40
C GLY A 18 -4.73 -8.69 -17.33
N GLU A 19 -4.31 -8.27 -16.15
CA GLU A 19 -3.90 -9.16 -15.06
C GLU A 19 -4.92 -9.24 -13.95
N LEU A 20 -4.92 -10.39 -13.28
CA LEU A 20 -5.64 -10.60 -12.04
C LEU A 20 -4.73 -10.30 -10.84
N LEU A 21 -5.33 -10.18 -9.67
CA LEU A 21 -4.58 -9.94 -8.43
C LEU A 21 -3.51 -11.01 -8.20
N LYS A 22 -3.82 -12.28 -8.49
CA LYS A 22 -2.86 -13.38 -8.35
C LYS A 22 -1.64 -13.22 -9.24
N ASP A 23 -1.81 -12.64 -10.42
CA ASP A 23 -0.69 -12.45 -11.36
C ASP A 23 0.31 -11.45 -10.79
N MET A 24 -0.17 -10.35 -10.24
CA MET A 24 0.70 -9.37 -9.59
C MET A 24 1.35 -9.95 -8.33
N ALA A 25 0.61 -10.73 -7.54
CA ALA A 25 1.15 -11.37 -6.35
C ALA A 25 2.32 -12.29 -6.71
N ILE A 26 2.20 -13.05 -7.79
CA ILE A 26 3.29 -13.90 -8.28
C ILE A 26 4.50 -13.05 -8.67
N LYS A 27 4.29 -11.96 -9.41
CA LYS A 27 5.37 -11.07 -9.83
C LYS A 27 6.11 -10.46 -8.65
N LEU A 28 5.39 -10.14 -7.57
CA LEU A 28 5.97 -9.57 -6.37
C LEU A 28 6.41 -10.63 -5.35
N ASN A 29 6.22 -11.91 -5.69
CA ASN A 29 6.60 -13.04 -4.84
C ASN A 29 5.95 -12.97 -3.44
N VAL A 30 4.67 -12.67 -3.42
CA VAL A 30 3.88 -12.60 -2.17
C VAL A 30 2.57 -13.34 -2.37
N THR A 31 1.83 -13.54 -1.27
CA THR A 31 0.50 -14.14 -1.34
C THR A 31 -0.52 -13.10 -1.81
N VAL A 32 -1.62 -13.58 -2.37
CA VAL A 32 -2.75 -12.71 -2.75
C VAL A 32 -3.27 -11.96 -1.53
N SER A 33 -3.38 -12.64 -0.38
CA SER A 33 -3.86 -12.03 0.86
C SER A 33 -2.96 -10.89 1.31
N TYR A 34 -1.64 -11.06 1.21
CA TYR A 34 -0.69 -10.02 1.59
C TYR A 34 -0.80 -8.80 0.67
N LEU A 35 -0.81 -9.03 -0.66
CA LEU A 35 -0.97 -7.95 -1.63
C LEU A 35 -2.27 -7.19 -1.39
N SER A 36 -3.37 -7.91 -1.21
CA SER A 36 -4.67 -7.30 -0.92
C SER A 36 -4.63 -6.44 0.34
N ALA A 37 -4.01 -6.93 1.41
CA ALA A 37 -3.89 -6.19 2.67
C ALA A 37 -3.09 -4.90 2.50
N VAL A 38 -2.02 -4.92 1.69
CA VAL A 38 -1.23 -3.73 1.40
C VAL A 38 -2.07 -2.72 0.60
N GLU A 39 -2.83 -3.19 -0.39
CA GLU A 39 -3.63 -2.31 -1.23
C GLU A 39 -4.76 -1.59 -0.50
N ILE A 40 -5.27 -2.17 0.57
CA ILE A 40 -6.31 -1.54 1.39
C ILE A 40 -5.75 -0.85 2.64
N GLY A 41 -4.43 -0.81 2.78
CA GLY A 41 -3.79 -0.07 3.87
C GLY A 41 -3.72 -0.80 5.21
N LYS A 42 -4.00 -2.09 5.26
CA LYS A 42 -3.86 -2.89 6.49
C LYS A 42 -2.42 -3.32 6.74
N ARG A 43 -1.58 -3.29 5.72
CA ARG A 43 -0.16 -3.59 5.80
C ARG A 43 0.62 -2.47 5.14
N ASN A 44 1.80 -2.20 5.65
CA ASN A 44 2.68 -1.20 5.07
C ASN A 44 3.23 -1.71 3.73
N ILE A 45 3.54 -0.77 2.84
CA ILE A 45 4.12 -1.09 1.53
C ILE A 45 5.60 -1.41 1.73
N PRO A 46 6.07 -2.61 1.31
CA PRO A 46 7.51 -2.91 1.38
C PRO A 46 8.33 -1.93 0.55
N GLU A 47 9.46 -1.50 1.07
CA GLU A 47 10.30 -0.49 0.41
C GLU A 47 10.79 -0.93 -0.97
N LYS A 48 11.08 -2.21 -1.13
CA LYS A 48 11.59 -2.76 -2.39
C LYS A 48 10.53 -2.80 -3.51
N TRP A 49 9.25 -2.63 -3.18
CA TRP A 49 8.18 -2.74 -4.18
C TRP A 49 8.21 -1.65 -5.24
N GLU A 50 8.70 -0.46 -4.92
CA GLU A 50 8.83 0.59 -5.94
C GLU A 50 9.69 0.10 -7.11
N GLU A 51 10.90 -0.39 -6.83
CA GLU A 51 11.81 -0.90 -7.86
C GLU A 51 11.28 -2.17 -8.52
N GLU A 52 10.71 -3.07 -7.74
CA GLU A 52 10.17 -4.33 -8.27
C GLU A 52 9.03 -4.08 -9.25
N ILE A 53 8.11 -3.17 -8.92
CA ILE A 53 6.98 -2.83 -9.79
C ILE A 53 7.46 -2.12 -11.06
N VAL A 54 8.37 -1.17 -10.92
CA VAL A 54 8.96 -0.49 -12.08
C VAL A 54 9.57 -1.50 -13.05
N ARG A 55 10.31 -2.47 -12.53
CA ARG A 55 10.95 -3.51 -13.33
C ARG A 55 9.95 -4.48 -13.95
N ALA A 56 9.03 -4.98 -13.14
CA ALA A 56 8.06 -5.99 -13.58
C ALA A 56 7.12 -5.48 -14.67
N TYR A 57 6.76 -4.20 -14.62
CA TYR A 57 5.79 -3.60 -15.52
C TYR A 57 6.40 -2.63 -16.52
N HIS A 58 7.72 -2.50 -16.53
CA HIS A 58 8.46 -1.61 -17.46
C HIS A 58 7.92 -0.18 -17.44
N LEU A 59 7.76 0.38 -16.24
CA LEU A 59 7.19 1.72 -16.09
C LEU A 59 8.13 2.79 -16.64
N ASN A 60 7.54 3.78 -17.34
CA ASN A 60 8.29 4.93 -17.78
C ASN A 60 8.51 5.93 -16.63
N LEU A 61 9.22 7.03 -16.89
CA LEU A 61 9.53 8.01 -15.85
C LEU A 61 8.30 8.62 -15.21
N GLN A 62 7.29 8.94 -16.02
CA GLN A 62 6.05 9.52 -15.49
C GLN A 62 5.30 8.53 -14.60
N GLU A 63 5.18 7.29 -15.05
CA GLU A 63 4.52 6.25 -14.28
C GLU A 63 5.27 5.95 -12.98
N ARG A 64 6.60 5.98 -13.03
CA ARG A 64 7.43 5.81 -11.84
C ARG A 64 7.18 6.93 -10.82
N GLU A 65 7.07 8.18 -11.29
CA GLU A 65 6.77 9.31 -10.41
C GLU A 65 5.38 9.18 -9.79
N GLU A 66 4.40 8.76 -10.57
CA GLU A 66 3.05 8.51 -10.07
C GLU A 66 3.03 7.41 -9.01
N LEU A 67 3.76 6.33 -9.24
CA LEU A 67 3.90 5.26 -8.26
C LEU A 67 4.56 5.75 -6.97
N LYS A 68 5.64 6.51 -7.11
CA LYS A 68 6.36 7.07 -5.98
C LYS A 68 5.46 7.98 -5.14
N GLU A 69 4.70 8.85 -5.78
CA GLU A 69 3.75 9.73 -5.09
C GLU A 69 2.67 8.93 -4.37
N ALA A 70 2.13 7.90 -5.03
CA ALA A 70 1.12 7.05 -4.44
C ALA A 70 1.64 6.31 -3.21
N ILE A 71 2.89 5.83 -3.27
CA ILE A 71 3.53 5.15 -2.15
C ILE A 71 3.74 6.13 -0.99
N ILE A 72 4.27 7.31 -1.27
CA ILE A 72 4.52 8.32 -0.23
C ILE A 72 3.22 8.72 0.46
N TYR A 73 2.18 8.99 -0.32
CA TYR A 73 0.87 9.36 0.23
C TYR A 73 0.29 8.25 1.09
N SER A 74 0.32 7.02 0.60
CA SER A 74 -0.22 5.87 1.33
C SER A 74 0.52 5.60 2.63
N LYS A 75 1.85 5.77 2.64
CA LYS A 75 2.66 5.62 3.85
C LYS A 75 2.34 6.70 4.87
N LYS A 76 2.12 7.94 4.44
CA LYS A 76 1.74 9.03 5.33
C LYS A 76 0.39 8.77 6.01
N VAL A 77 -0.59 8.33 5.23
CA VAL A 77 -1.93 8.03 5.75
C VAL A 77 -1.86 6.86 6.73
N PHE A 78 -1.11 5.81 6.39
CA PHE A 78 -0.92 4.66 7.26
C PHE A 78 -0.30 5.07 8.60
N LYS A 79 0.75 5.89 8.57
CA LYS A 79 1.43 6.37 9.77
C LYS A 79 0.51 7.19 10.66
N ILE A 80 -0.27 8.10 10.07
CA ILE A 80 -1.22 8.93 10.81
C ILE A 80 -2.27 8.05 11.50
N ASN A 81 -2.80 7.06 10.81
CA ASN A 81 -3.80 6.14 11.38
C ASN A 81 -3.23 5.34 12.56
N VAL A 82 -2.00 4.85 12.42
CA VAL A 82 -1.32 4.10 13.49
C VAL A 82 -1.06 5.01 14.69
N GLU A 83 -0.56 6.22 14.46
CA GLU A 83 -0.29 7.18 15.53
C GLU A 83 -1.57 7.57 16.28
N ASN A 84 -2.66 7.80 15.55
CA ASN A 84 -3.95 8.11 16.18
C ASN A 84 -4.46 6.97 17.03
N PHE A 85 -4.32 5.75 16.55
CA PHE A 85 -4.74 4.56 17.30
C PHE A 85 -3.95 4.44 18.61
N GLU A 86 -2.64 4.58 18.55
CA GLU A 86 -1.79 4.51 19.74
C GLU A 86 -2.11 5.63 20.73
N LYS A 87 -2.36 6.83 20.23
CA LYS A 87 -2.72 7.97 21.07
C LYS A 87 -4.06 7.72 21.77
N GLU A 88 -5.07 7.27 21.05
CA GLU A 88 -6.38 6.96 21.61
C GLU A 88 -6.28 5.88 22.68
N GLU A 89 -5.47 4.86 22.44
CA GLU A 89 -5.24 3.79 23.41
C GLU A 89 -4.56 4.31 24.67
N LYS A 90 -3.56 5.15 24.53
CA LYS A 90 -2.86 5.79 25.65
C LYS A 90 -3.81 6.69 26.44
N ASP A 91 -4.62 7.47 25.77
CA ASP A 91 -5.60 8.35 26.41
C ASP A 91 -6.62 7.55 27.22
N LEU A 92 -7.07 6.44 26.66
CA LEU A 92 -7.99 5.55 27.36
C LEU A 92 -7.37 4.97 28.63
N ILE A 93 -6.13 4.50 28.53
CA ILE A 93 -5.39 3.98 29.69
C ILE A 93 -5.23 5.06 30.78
N LEU A 94 -4.90 6.27 30.39
CA LEU A 94 -4.78 7.40 31.33
C LEU A 94 -6.12 7.71 32.00
N MET A 95 -7.21 7.65 31.25
CA MET A 95 -8.55 7.84 31.81
C MET A 95 -8.90 6.79 32.83
N LEU A 96 -8.54 5.54 32.56
CA LEU A 96 -8.82 4.42 33.47
C LEU A 96 -7.95 4.47 34.73
N ALA A 97 -6.76 5.07 34.64
CA ALA A 97 -5.83 5.18 35.75
C ALA A 97 -6.17 6.33 36.72
N ARG A 98 -7.04 7.24 36.33
CA ARG A 98 -7.52 8.33 37.17
C ARG A 98 -8.67 7.82 38.06
#